data_3f959542b138dcb95ab794ccbfedb173
#
_entry.id   3f959542b138dcb95ab794ccbfedb173
#
_cell.length_a   1.000
_cell.length_b   1.000
_cell.length_c   1.000
_cell.angle_alpha   90.00
_cell.angle_beta   90.00
_cell.angle_gamma   90.00
#
_symmetry.space_group_name_H-M   'P 1'
#
loop_
_entity.id
_entity.type
_entity.pdbx_description
1 polymer ?
#
loop_
_entity_poly.entity_id
_entity_poly.type
_entity_poly.pdbx_seq_one_letter_code
_entity_poly.pdbx_strand_id
1 'polypeptide(L)'
;MLRLNPEGYLRFLQADRFLVNYTGAEANVCVSLAMMGMDTDFVTRLPENDIAAAGVAQLRKFGVGTSHIAYGGERMGVFYVEKGASQRPSKVVYDRKYSSIAQCAY
;
A
#
# COMPACT_ATOMS: atom_id res chain seq x y z
N MET A 1 -1.00 -1.40 -2.28
CA MET A 1 0.46 -1.41 -2.26
C MET A 1 0.95 -1.23 -0.83
N LEU A 2 2.01 -1.92 -0.47
CA LEU A 2 2.63 -1.81 0.85
C LEU A 2 3.67 -0.70 0.85
N ARG A 3 3.56 0.24 1.79
CA ARG A 3 4.56 1.30 1.96
C ARG A 3 5.38 1.01 3.22
N LEU A 4 6.69 1.01 3.07
CA LEU A 4 7.64 0.88 4.17
C LEU A 4 8.43 2.17 4.29
N ASN A 5 8.50 2.72 5.50
CA ASN A 5 9.26 3.94 5.73
C ASN A 5 10.00 3.86 7.05
N PRO A 6 11.26 4.39 7.10
CA PRO A 6 11.99 4.49 8.35
C PRO A 6 11.28 5.39 9.35
N GLU A 7 11.57 5.22 10.63
CA GLU A 7 11.04 6.10 11.66
C GLU A 7 11.58 7.53 11.51
N GLY A 8 10.70 8.51 11.70
CA GLY A 8 11.08 9.92 11.68
C GLY A 8 11.74 10.30 10.35
N TYR A 9 12.94 10.89 10.46
CA TYR A 9 13.69 11.37 9.31
C TYR A 9 14.96 10.55 9.03
N LEU A 10 15.03 9.32 9.54
CA LEU A 10 16.17 8.45 9.29
C LEU A 10 16.29 8.12 7.80
N ARG A 11 17.51 8.01 7.33
CA ARG A 11 17.80 7.53 5.98
C ARG A 11 17.71 6.02 5.92
N PHE A 12 17.49 5.45 4.73
CA PHE A 12 17.44 4.01 4.55
C PHE A 12 18.67 3.32 5.13
N LEU A 13 19.85 3.90 4.93
CA LEU A 13 21.10 3.33 5.42
C LEU A 13 21.22 3.35 6.95
N GLN A 14 20.42 4.14 7.63
CA GLN A 14 20.43 4.26 9.09
C GLN A 14 19.33 3.44 9.76
N ALA A 15 18.33 3.03 8.99
CA ALA A 15 17.14 2.39 9.55
C ALA A 15 17.40 0.93 9.87
N ASP A 16 17.02 0.49 11.06
CA ASP A 16 16.98 -0.91 11.46
C ASP A 16 15.56 -1.47 11.52
N ARG A 17 14.56 -0.65 11.28
CA ARG A 17 13.16 -1.03 11.23
C ARG A 17 12.39 -0.11 10.31
N PHE A 18 11.24 -0.58 9.83
CA PHE A 18 10.34 0.20 8.99
C PHE A 18 8.94 0.20 9.57
N LEU A 19 8.28 1.35 9.49
CA LEU A 19 6.85 1.46 9.74
C LEU A 19 6.10 0.92 8.52
N VAL A 20 5.00 0.23 8.76
CA VAL A 20 4.20 -0.43 7.72
C VAL A 20 2.91 0.33 7.50
N ASN A 21 2.64 0.69 6.25
CA ASN A 21 1.37 1.30 5.85
C ASN A 21 0.90 0.65 4.55
N TYR A 22 -0.40 0.45 4.42
CA TYR A 22 -1.01 -0.04 3.19
C TYR A 22 -1.66 1.15 2.48
N THR A 23 -1.22 1.43 1.27
CA THR A 23 -1.58 2.66 0.59
C THR A 23 -1.54 2.48 -0.93
N GLY A 24 -1.82 3.53 -1.64
CA GLY A 24 -1.90 3.63 -3.08
C GLY A 24 -2.84 4.79 -3.39
N ALA A 25 -2.70 5.44 -4.53
CA ALA A 25 -3.49 6.61 -4.86
C ALA A 25 -5.00 6.28 -4.83
N GLU A 26 -5.40 5.20 -5.50
CA GLU A 26 -6.79 4.77 -5.59
C GLU A 26 -7.33 4.31 -4.23
N ALA A 27 -6.53 3.59 -3.45
CA ALA A 27 -6.92 3.14 -2.12
C ALA A 27 -7.13 4.33 -1.18
N ASN A 28 -6.26 5.33 -1.26
CA ASN A 28 -6.41 6.54 -0.45
C ASN A 28 -7.70 7.31 -0.78
N VAL A 29 -8.05 7.39 -2.06
CA VAL A 29 -9.31 8.01 -2.48
C VAL A 29 -10.50 7.23 -1.94
N CYS A 30 -10.49 5.89 -2.04
CA CYS A 30 -11.57 5.05 -1.51
C CYS A 30 -11.75 5.25 0.00
N VAL A 31 -10.67 5.29 0.76
CA VAL A 31 -10.72 5.51 2.21
C VAL A 31 -11.32 6.88 2.52
N SER A 32 -10.86 7.93 1.84
CA SER A 32 -11.36 9.28 2.06
C SER A 32 -12.86 9.40 1.78
N LEU A 33 -13.32 8.83 0.66
CA LEU A 33 -14.75 8.87 0.30
C LEU A 33 -15.59 8.03 1.26
N ALA A 34 -15.08 6.87 1.69
CA ALA A 34 -15.79 6.04 2.66
C ALA A 34 -15.95 6.76 4.00
N MET A 35 -14.93 7.50 4.44
CA MET A 35 -15.00 8.30 5.65
C MET A 35 -16.00 9.45 5.55
N MET A 36 -16.32 9.89 4.35
CA MET A 36 -17.36 10.89 4.08
C MET A 36 -18.75 10.28 3.96
N GLY A 37 -18.89 8.97 4.20
CA GLY A 37 -20.20 8.29 4.15
C GLY A 37 -20.59 7.76 2.78
N MET A 38 -19.68 7.77 1.80
CA MET A 38 -19.96 7.24 0.47
C MET A 38 -19.66 5.75 0.39
N ASP A 39 -20.43 5.02 -0.41
CA ASP A 39 -20.13 3.63 -0.72
C ASP A 39 -18.98 3.57 -1.71
N THR A 40 -17.89 2.89 -1.33
CA THR A 40 -16.73 2.73 -2.20
C THR A 40 -16.29 1.28 -2.26
N ASP A 41 -15.81 0.85 -3.42
CA ASP A 41 -15.21 -0.46 -3.63
C ASP A 41 -13.81 -0.29 -4.22
N PHE A 42 -12.88 -1.06 -3.69
CA PHE A 42 -11.53 -1.09 -4.22
C PHE A 42 -11.34 -2.33 -5.08
N VAL A 43 -10.94 -2.13 -6.33
CA VAL A 43 -10.73 -3.19 -7.30
C VAL A 43 -9.24 -3.34 -7.54
N THR A 44 -8.70 -4.52 -7.27
CA THR A 44 -7.29 -4.80 -7.46
C THR A 44 -7.06 -6.31 -7.50
N ARG A 45 -5.81 -6.70 -7.65
CA ARG A 45 -5.39 -8.09 -7.54
C ARG A 45 -4.27 -8.19 -6.51
N LEU A 46 -4.44 -9.11 -5.56
CA LEU A 46 -3.51 -9.31 -4.45
C LEU A 46 -3.11 -10.78 -4.35
N PRO A 47 -1.93 -11.09 -3.80
CA PRO A 47 -1.56 -12.46 -3.51
C PRO A 47 -2.37 -13.01 -2.33
N GLU A 48 -2.48 -14.34 -2.25
CA GLU A 48 -3.12 -14.99 -1.11
C GLU A 48 -2.09 -15.22 0.00
N ASN A 49 -1.84 -14.20 0.79
CA ASN A 49 -0.93 -14.29 1.94
C ASN A 49 -1.37 -13.34 3.06
N ASP A 50 -0.72 -13.47 4.20
CA ASP A 50 -1.07 -12.69 5.39
C ASP A 50 -0.81 -11.20 5.22
N ILE A 51 0.18 -10.82 4.44
CA ILE A 51 0.49 -9.41 4.18
C ILE A 51 -0.66 -8.76 3.40
N ALA A 52 -1.15 -9.43 2.37
CA ALA A 52 -2.30 -8.96 1.61
C ALA A 52 -3.57 -8.94 2.46
N ALA A 53 -3.76 -9.97 3.30
CA ALA A 53 -4.89 -10.03 4.23
C ALA A 53 -4.89 -8.85 5.20
N ALA A 54 -3.74 -8.46 5.70
CA ALA A 54 -3.60 -7.28 6.56
C ALA A 54 -3.98 -5.99 5.84
N GLY A 55 -3.59 -5.85 4.58
CA GLY A 55 -3.99 -4.71 3.76
C GLY A 55 -5.50 -4.63 3.53
N VAL A 56 -6.12 -5.77 3.23
CA VAL A 56 -7.57 -5.85 3.06
C VAL A 56 -8.30 -5.49 4.36
N ALA A 57 -7.83 -6.00 5.50
CA ALA A 57 -8.38 -5.66 6.81
C ALA A 57 -8.32 -4.16 7.08
N GLN A 58 -7.24 -3.51 6.68
CA GLN A 58 -7.08 -2.07 6.83
C GLN A 58 -8.13 -1.30 6.03
N LEU A 59 -8.39 -1.71 4.78
CA LEU A 59 -9.44 -1.11 3.95
C LEU A 59 -10.83 -1.30 4.57
N ARG A 60 -11.12 -2.49 5.06
CA ARG A 60 -12.40 -2.80 5.73
C ARG A 60 -12.61 -1.96 6.98
N LYS A 61 -11.54 -1.70 7.71
CA LYS A 61 -11.58 -0.87 8.92
C LYS A 61 -12.14 0.52 8.61
N PHE A 62 -11.86 1.06 7.43
CA PHE A 62 -12.34 2.37 6.99
C PHE A 62 -13.63 2.31 6.18
N GLY A 63 -14.27 1.14 6.08
CA GLY A 63 -15.55 1.00 5.41
C GLY A 63 -15.46 0.85 3.89
N VAL A 64 -14.29 0.58 3.34
CA VAL A 64 -14.12 0.36 1.91
C VAL A 64 -14.55 -1.07 1.55
N GLY A 65 -15.35 -1.23 0.49
CA GLY A 65 -15.76 -2.53 -0.01
C GLY A 65 -14.58 -3.28 -0.62
N THR A 66 -14.47 -4.57 -0.30
CA THR A 66 -13.34 -5.41 -0.74
C THR A 66 -13.77 -6.67 -1.48
N SER A 67 -15.07 -6.77 -1.82
CA SER A 67 -15.62 -7.98 -2.44
C SER A 67 -15.16 -8.18 -3.90
N HIS A 68 -14.64 -7.15 -4.55
CA HIS A 68 -14.18 -7.20 -5.93
C HIS A 68 -12.66 -7.30 -6.06
N ILE A 69 -11.97 -7.64 -4.98
CA ILE A 69 -10.53 -7.90 -5.03
C ILE A 69 -10.32 -9.32 -5.55
N ALA A 70 -9.57 -9.43 -6.65
CA ALA A 70 -9.15 -10.71 -7.19
C ALA A 70 -7.89 -11.19 -6.47
N TYR A 71 -7.74 -12.50 -6.30
CA TYR A 71 -6.57 -13.07 -5.64
C TYR A 71 -5.78 -13.90 -6.64
N GLY A 72 -4.48 -13.81 -6.57
CA GLY A 72 -3.55 -14.53 -7.44
C GLY A 72 -2.22 -13.81 -7.51
N GLY A 73 -1.24 -14.44 -8.17
CA GLY A 73 0.11 -13.91 -8.22
C GLY A 73 0.89 -14.19 -6.95
N GLU A 74 2.14 -13.73 -6.90
CA GLU A 74 3.08 -14.10 -5.86
C GLU A 74 3.32 -13.02 -4.81
N ARG A 75 3.13 -11.74 -5.16
CA ARG A 75 3.52 -10.65 -4.27
C ARG A 75 2.67 -9.40 -4.45
N MET A 76 2.56 -8.64 -3.37
CA MET A 76 2.03 -7.28 -3.38
C MET A 76 3.17 -6.31 -3.72
N GLY A 77 2.86 -5.31 -4.53
CA GLY A 77 3.82 -4.24 -4.81
C GLY A 77 4.21 -3.50 -3.53
N VAL A 78 5.49 -3.17 -3.41
CA VAL A 78 6.08 -2.50 -2.25
C VAL A 78 6.77 -1.22 -2.72
N PHE A 79 6.72 -0.19 -1.92
CA PHE A 79 7.60 0.96 -2.10
C PHE A 79 8.12 1.45 -0.77
N TYR A 80 9.31 2.04 -0.83
CA TYR A 80 10.01 2.54 0.33
C TYR A 80 10.07 4.05 0.23
N VAL A 81 9.76 4.74 1.31
CA VAL A 81 9.79 6.21 1.36
C VAL A 81 10.72 6.65 2.48
N GLU A 82 11.70 7.46 2.12
CA GLU A 82 12.58 8.16 3.06
C GLU A 82 12.13 9.60 3.11
N LYS A 83 11.67 10.06 4.27
CA LYS A 83 11.22 11.45 4.42
C LYS A 83 12.39 12.42 4.29
N GLY A 84 12.20 13.47 3.48
CA GLY A 84 13.15 14.56 3.41
C GLY A 84 13.14 15.41 4.68
N ALA A 85 14.27 16.05 4.94
CA ALA A 85 14.40 16.96 6.07
C ALA A 85 15.24 18.15 5.62
N SER A 86 14.77 19.37 5.93
CA SER A 86 15.46 20.62 5.56
C SER A 86 15.72 20.68 4.05
N GLN A 87 16.98 20.69 3.60
CA GLN A 87 17.33 20.72 2.18
C GLN A 87 17.42 19.36 1.53
N ARG A 88 17.28 18.29 2.29
CA ARG A 88 17.30 16.93 1.76
C ARG A 88 15.91 16.55 1.22
N PRO A 89 15.79 16.20 -0.08
CA PRO A 89 14.51 15.78 -0.63
C PRO A 89 14.13 14.38 -0.14
N SER A 90 12.84 14.07 -0.22
CA SER A 90 12.36 12.72 0.02
C SER A 90 12.84 11.78 -1.07
N LYS A 91 13.12 10.53 -0.71
CA LYS A 91 13.46 9.47 -1.64
C LYS A 91 12.37 8.41 -1.67
N VAL A 92 12.09 7.90 -2.87
CA VAL A 92 11.14 6.80 -3.06
C VAL A 92 11.83 5.70 -3.86
N VAL A 93 11.74 4.47 -3.37
CA VAL A 93 12.23 3.28 -4.08
C VAL A 93 11.04 2.36 -4.31
N TYR A 94 10.77 2.04 -5.57
CA TYR A 94 9.68 1.13 -5.94
C TYR A 94 10.20 -0.30 -6.10
N ASP A 95 9.48 -1.24 -5.52
CA ASP A 95 9.71 -2.67 -5.68
C ASP A 95 8.36 -3.32 -5.99
N ARG A 96 7.91 -3.18 -7.23
CA ARG A 96 6.58 -3.60 -7.67
C ARG A 96 6.59 -4.43 -8.96
N LYS A 97 7.76 -4.76 -9.48
CA LYS A 97 7.88 -5.59 -10.67
C LYS A 97 7.33 -6.99 -10.39
N TYR A 98 6.54 -7.51 -11.31
CA TYR A 98 5.87 -8.81 -11.15
C TYR A 98 4.93 -8.91 -9.95
N SER A 99 4.43 -7.78 -9.44
CA SER A 99 3.39 -7.80 -8.43
C SER A 99 2.08 -8.38 -8.98
N SER A 100 1.20 -8.83 -8.10
CA SER A 100 -0.07 -9.44 -8.52
C SER A 100 -0.90 -8.54 -9.43
N ILE A 101 -0.97 -7.24 -9.11
CA ILE A 101 -1.72 -6.30 -9.96
C ILE A 101 -1.02 -6.07 -11.31
N ALA A 102 0.30 -6.06 -11.34
CA ALA A 102 1.05 -5.91 -12.58
C ALA A 102 0.88 -7.11 -13.52
N GLN A 103 0.56 -8.28 -13.00
CA GLN A 103 0.31 -9.51 -13.75
C GLN A 103 -1.17 -9.71 -14.06
N CYS A 104 -2.02 -8.75 -13.72
CA CYS A 104 -3.45 -8.86 -13.93
C CYS A 104 -3.76 -8.86 -15.43
N ALA A 105 -4.52 -9.87 -15.90
CA ALA A 105 -5.01 -9.93 -17.27
C ALA A 105 -6.41 -9.31 -17.33
N TYR A 106 -6.66 -8.55 -18.39
CA TYR A 106 -7.96 -7.94 -18.64
C TYR A 106 -8.79 -8.80 -19.58
#